data_0d09fedde4d0016340c76f275bd15829
#
_entry.id   0d09fedde4d0016340c76f275bd15829
#
_cell.length_a   1.000
_cell.length_b   1.000
_cell.length_c   1.000
_cell.angle_alpha   90.00
_cell.angle_beta   90.00
_cell.angle_gamma   90.00
#
_symmetry.space_group_name_H-M   'P 1'
#
loop_
_entity.id
_entity.type
_entity.pdbx_description
1 polymer ?
#
loop_
_entity_poly.entity_id
_entity_poly.type
_entity_poly.pdbx_seq_one_letter_code
_entity_poly.pdbx_strand_id
1 'polypeptide(L)'
;MITRKPIFPNVIELNVQAGHLIGCNLYLLFDQDEWLLIDIGYEENVDEIIDLIRDLDFPLSKCKTLLATHADVDHCQGLAKAKQILKTSVTAHPKAADLLESGDRLQTFAEIYAQGISEPMPKVSVEHR
;
A
#
# COMPACT_ATOMS: atom_id res chain seq x y z
N MET A 1 15.11 -3.59 1.07
CA MET A 1 14.80 -5.03 1.21
C MET A 1 13.45 -5.24 1.87
N ILE A 2 12.65 -6.14 1.36
CA ILE A 2 11.36 -6.49 1.94
C ILE A 2 11.48 -7.88 2.56
N THR A 3 11.16 -8.00 3.85
CA THR A 3 11.10 -9.29 4.52
C THR A 3 9.65 -9.76 4.61
N ARG A 4 9.45 -11.08 4.67
CA ARG A 4 8.12 -11.70 4.75
C ARG A 4 8.06 -12.66 5.91
N LYS A 5 6.88 -12.72 6.58
CA LYS A 5 6.68 -13.57 7.74
C LYS A 5 5.21 -14.01 7.82
N PRO A 6 4.93 -15.31 7.67
CA PRO A 6 3.57 -15.80 7.95
C PRO A 6 3.25 -15.61 9.43
N ILE A 7 2.13 -14.96 9.75
CA ILE A 7 1.72 -14.74 11.14
C ILE A 7 0.45 -15.51 11.51
N PHE A 8 -0.38 -15.82 10.52
CA PHE A 8 -1.54 -16.69 10.66
C PHE A 8 -1.66 -17.55 9.40
N PRO A 9 -2.49 -18.60 9.40
CA PRO A 9 -2.61 -19.45 8.20
C PRO A 9 -2.88 -18.70 6.90
N ASN A 10 -3.63 -17.59 6.93
CA ASN A 10 -4.01 -16.84 5.75
C ASN A 10 -3.53 -15.39 5.78
N VAL A 11 -2.48 -15.09 6.55
CA VAL A 11 -1.94 -13.74 6.68
C VAL A 11 -0.42 -13.76 6.61
N ILE A 12 0.14 -12.98 5.69
CA ILE A 12 1.59 -12.81 5.56
C ILE A 12 1.92 -11.34 5.85
N GLU A 13 2.84 -11.10 6.77
CA GLU A 13 3.37 -9.77 7.04
C GLU A 13 4.54 -9.48 6.10
N LEU A 14 4.50 -8.33 5.43
CA LEU A 14 5.60 -7.82 4.61
C LEU A 14 6.16 -6.57 5.28
N ASN A 15 7.44 -6.61 5.64
CA ASN A 15 8.11 -5.46 6.26
C ASN A 15 8.95 -4.73 5.23
N VAL A 16 8.63 -3.45 5.00
CA VAL A 16 9.29 -2.60 4.01
C VAL A 16 10.12 -1.55 4.72
N GLN A 17 11.44 -1.65 4.64
CA GLN A 17 12.36 -0.68 5.24
C GLN A 17 13.01 0.27 4.22
N ALA A 18 13.19 -0.13 3.06
CA ALA A 18 13.55 0.52 1.78
C ALA A 18 14.26 1.88 1.84
N GLY A 19 15.24 2.03 2.70
CA GLY A 19 16.10 3.23 2.70
C GLY A 19 15.47 4.48 3.33
N HIS A 20 14.24 4.41 3.82
CA HIS A 20 13.61 5.49 4.54
C HIS A 20 13.81 5.35 6.05
N LEU A 21 13.77 6.49 6.77
CA LEU A 21 13.83 6.48 8.23
C LEU A 21 12.60 5.83 8.83
N ILE A 22 11.47 5.93 8.13
CA ILE A 22 10.20 5.35 8.55
C ILE A 22 9.85 4.23 7.57
N GLY A 23 9.75 3.01 8.07
CA GLY A 23 9.34 1.86 7.29
C GLY A 23 7.83 1.60 7.39
N CYS A 24 7.38 0.52 6.78
CA CYS A 24 5.97 0.17 6.76
C CYS A 24 5.80 -1.34 6.84
N ASN A 25 4.84 -1.80 7.64
CA ASN A 25 4.39 -3.19 7.62
C ASN A 25 3.13 -3.28 6.79
N LEU A 26 3.15 -4.18 5.82
CA LEU A 26 2.00 -4.52 4.99
C LEU A 26 1.48 -5.89 5.40
N TYR A 27 0.20 -6.13 5.19
CA TYR A 27 -0.39 -7.43 5.49
C TYR A 27 -1.14 -7.95 4.26
N LEU A 28 -0.76 -9.13 3.79
CA LEU A 28 -1.41 -9.81 2.69
C LEU A 28 -2.32 -10.88 3.26
N LEU A 29 -3.62 -10.72 3.02
CA LEU A 29 -4.65 -11.68 3.42
C LEU A 29 -5.12 -12.43 2.19
N PHE A 30 -5.24 -13.76 2.30
CA PHE A 30 -5.58 -14.57 1.14
C PHE A 30 -6.46 -15.77 1.51
N ASP A 31 -7.22 -16.22 0.53
CA ASP A 31 -7.91 -17.50 0.58
C ASP A 31 -7.56 -18.30 -0.69
N GLN A 32 -8.36 -19.31 -1.03
CA GLN A 32 -8.10 -20.15 -2.21
C GLN A 32 -8.29 -19.42 -3.54
N ASP A 33 -9.10 -18.36 -3.55
CA ASP A 33 -9.56 -17.73 -4.79
C ASP A 33 -9.01 -16.33 -5.01
N GLU A 34 -8.77 -15.57 -3.93
CA GLU A 34 -8.40 -14.16 -4.04
C GLU A 34 -7.54 -13.72 -2.87
N TRP A 35 -6.97 -12.51 -2.97
CA TRP A 35 -6.18 -11.92 -1.91
C TRP A 35 -6.44 -10.41 -1.86
N LEU A 36 -6.07 -9.82 -0.73
CA LEU A 36 -6.07 -8.36 -0.57
C LEU A 36 -4.81 -7.93 0.15
N LEU A 37 -4.45 -6.68 0.00
CA LEU A 37 -3.28 -6.10 0.63
C LEU A 37 -3.70 -4.94 1.52
N ILE A 38 -3.22 -4.94 2.75
CA ILE A 38 -3.44 -3.85 3.71
C ILE A 38 -2.19 -2.98 3.72
N ASP A 39 -2.37 -1.72 3.34
CA ASP A 39 -1.32 -0.72 3.12
C ASP A 39 -0.37 -1.10 1.98
N ILE A 40 0.45 -0.16 1.53
CA ILE A 40 1.33 -0.37 0.37
C ILE A 40 2.73 0.21 0.56
N GLY A 41 2.88 1.25 1.39
CA GLY A 41 4.17 1.91 1.56
C GLY A 41 4.47 2.97 0.51
N TYR A 42 5.76 3.20 0.29
CA TYR A 42 6.22 4.22 -0.64
C TYR A 42 6.12 3.77 -2.09
N GLU A 43 5.93 4.75 -3.00
CA GLU A 43 5.80 4.48 -4.43
C GLU A 43 7.01 3.74 -4.99
N GLU A 44 8.21 4.10 -4.56
CA GLU A 44 9.46 3.47 -5.05
C GLU A 44 9.57 1.98 -4.73
N ASN A 45 8.80 1.48 -3.77
CA ASN A 45 8.84 0.07 -3.39
C ASN A 45 7.75 -0.78 -4.02
N VAL A 46 6.84 -0.17 -4.77
CA VAL A 46 5.68 -0.89 -5.32
C VAL A 46 6.12 -2.03 -6.25
N ASP A 47 7.08 -1.79 -7.14
CA ASP A 47 7.52 -2.83 -8.07
C ASP A 47 8.09 -4.06 -7.34
N GLU A 48 8.90 -3.83 -6.30
CA GLU A 48 9.47 -4.91 -5.49
C GLU A 48 8.38 -5.68 -4.74
N ILE A 49 7.37 -4.97 -4.21
CA ILE A 49 6.24 -5.60 -3.54
C ILE A 49 5.43 -6.47 -4.51
N ILE A 50 5.16 -5.97 -5.70
CA ILE A 50 4.44 -6.72 -6.73
C ILE A 50 5.23 -7.97 -7.15
N ASP A 51 6.53 -7.84 -7.34
CA ASP A 51 7.39 -8.98 -7.67
C ASP A 51 7.37 -10.04 -6.56
N LEU A 52 7.40 -9.62 -5.31
CA LEU A 52 7.32 -10.53 -4.17
C LEU A 52 5.98 -11.27 -4.13
N ILE A 53 4.88 -10.56 -4.36
CA ILE A 53 3.55 -11.19 -4.40
C ILE A 53 3.48 -12.22 -5.52
N ARG A 54 4.04 -11.90 -6.69
CA ARG A 54 4.13 -12.84 -7.80
C ARG A 54 4.97 -14.07 -7.45
N ASP A 55 6.10 -13.87 -6.80
CA ASP A 55 6.99 -14.96 -6.36
C ASP A 55 6.34 -15.87 -5.32
N LEU A 56 5.38 -15.36 -4.56
CA LEU A 56 4.57 -16.13 -3.61
C LEU A 56 3.42 -16.89 -4.30
N ASP A 57 3.34 -16.83 -5.63
CA ASP A 57 2.33 -17.52 -6.45
C ASP A 57 0.91 -16.98 -6.30
N PHE A 58 0.77 -15.70 -5.92
CA PHE A 58 -0.54 -15.04 -5.90
C PHE A 58 -0.81 -14.36 -7.25
N PRO A 59 -1.86 -14.78 -7.98
CA PRO A 59 -2.19 -14.14 -9.26
C PRO A 59 -2.52 -12.65 -9.06
N LEU A 60 -1.87 -11.78 -9.80
CA LEU A 60 -2.08 -10.32 -9.67
C LEU A 60 -3.52 -9.93 -10.01
N SER A 61 -4.16 -10.66 -10.94
CA SER A 61 -5.56 -10.43 -11.32
C SER A 61 -6.57 -10.78 -10.23
N LYS A 62 -6.15 -11.43 -9.16
CA LYS A 62 -7.01 -11.84 -8.05
C LYS A 62 -6.92 -10.94 -6.83
N CYS A 63 -6.31 -9.78 -6.95
CA CYS A 63 -6.32 -8.79 -5.90
C CYS A 63 -7.73 -8.18 -5.77
N LYS A 64 -8.39 -8.45 -4.66
CA LYS A 64 -9.74 -7.98 -4.43
C LYS A 64 -9.79 -6.49 -4.20
N THR A 65 -8.89 -5.97 -3.37
CA THR A 65 -8.80 -4.54 -3.06
C THR A 65 -7.49 -4.22 -2.38
N LEU A 66 -7.11 -2.95 -2.44
CA LEU A 66 -6.04 -2.39 -1.62
C LEU A 66 -6.71 -1.63 -0.47
N LEU A 67 -6.47 -2.06 0.76
CA LEU A 67 -7.08 -1.46 1.93
C LEU A 67 -6.08 -0.53 2.62
N ALA A 68 -6.44 0.75 2.75
CA ALA A 68 -5.63 1.73 3.48
C ALA A 68 -6.15 1.86 4.91
N THR A 69 -5.29 1.60 5.89
CA THR A 69 -5.65 1.75 7.30
C THR A 69 -5.80 3.22 7.68
N HIS A 70 -4.99 4.08 7.05
CA HIS A 70 -4.99 5.53 7.25
C HIS A 70 -4.31 6.15 6.02
N ALA A 71 -4.21 7.47 5.97
CA ALA A 71 -3.70 8.16 4.79
C ALA A 71 -2.25 8.66 4.94
N ASP A 72 -1.52 8.18 5.94
CA ASP A 72 -0.12 8.61 6.13
C ASP A 72 0.73 8.15 4.95
N VAL A 73 1.64 9.02 4.52
CA VAL A 73 2.42 8.82 3.30
C VAL A 73 3.26 7.54 3.30
N ASP A 74 3.81 7.15 4.45
CA ASP A 74 4.62 5.94 4.59
C ASP A 74 3.82 4.64 4.37
N HIS A 75 2.48 4.73 4.41
CA HIS A 75 1.59 3.59 4.15
C HIS A 75 0.86 3.71 2.83
N CYS A 76 0.72 4.90 2.25
CA CYS A 76 -0.21 5.15 1.15
C CYS A 76 0.39 5.80 -0.10
N GLN A 77 1.64 6.24 -0.08
CA GLN A 77 2.20 6.95 -1.24
C GLN A 77 2.18 6.10 -2.51
N GLY A 78 2.31 4.79 -2.37
CA GLY A 78 2.32 3.87 -3.51
C GLY A 78 0.95 3.43 -4.01
N LEU A 79 -0.17 3.86 -3.39
CA LEU A 79 -1.50 3.36 -3.74
C LEU A 79 -1.88 3.59 -5.20
N ALA A 80 -1.64 4.78 -5.74
CA ALA A 80 -2.01 5.10 -7.11
C ALA A 80 -1.29 4.19 -8.11
N LYS A 81 0.01 3.97 -7.91
CA LYS A 81 0.81 3.09 -8.76
C LYS A 81 0.36 1.63 -8.64
N ALA A 82 0.16 1.15 -7.41
CA ALA A 82 -0.27 -0.23 -7.17
C ALA A 82 -1.65 -0.48 -7.75
N LYS A 83 -2.58 0.46 -7.57
CA LYS A 83 -3.92 0.37 -8.13
C LYS A 83 -3.88 0.23 -9.66
N GLN A 84 -3.03 1.00 -10.31
CA GLN A 84 -2.90 0.96 -11.76
C GLN A 84 -2.34 -0.38 -12.25
N ILE A 85 -1.31 -0.90 -11.57
CA ILE A 85 -0.69 -2.17 -11.94
C ILE A 85 -1.66 -3.34 -11.71
N LEU A 86 -2.32 -3.37 -10.56
CA LEU A 86 -3.19 -4.47 -10.15
C LEU A 86 -4.60 -4.37 -10.72
N LYS A 87 -4.98 -3.19 -11.23
CA LYS A 87 -6.34 -2.93 -11.78
C LYS A 87 -7.42 -3.32 -10.78
N THR A 88 -7.25 -2.87 -9.54
CA THR A 88 -8.14 -3.21 -8.43
C THR A 88 -8.75 -1.94 -7.83
N SER A 89 -9.61 -2.11 -6.83
CA SER A 89 -10.21 -1.01 -6.09
C SER A 89 -9.37 -0.62 -4.88
N VAL A 90 -9.68 0.54 -4.30
CA VAL A 90 -9.13 0.98 -3.02
C VAL A 90 -10.27 1.09 -2.02
N THR A 91 -10.02 0.59 -0.82
CA THR A 91 -10.95 0.65 0.32
C THR A 91 -10.31 1.45 1.44
N ALA A 92 -11.01 2.44 1.97
CA ALA A 92 -10.51 3.28 3.07
C ALA A 92 -11.68 3.92 3.83
N HIS A 93 -11.42 4.31 5.07
CA HIS A 93 -12.37 5.12 5.83
C HIS A 93 -12.64 6.45 5.09
N PRO A 94 -13.86 7.01 5.14
CA PRO A 94 -14.17 8.25 4.42
C PRO A 94 -13.20 9.41 4.66
N LYS A 95 -12.71 9.59 5.89
CA LYS A 95 -11.74 10.65 6.19
C LYS A 95 -10.40 10.41 5.49
N ALA A 96 -9.92 9.18 5.48
CA ALA A 96 -8.70 8.82 4.75
C ALA A 96 -8.90 8.94 3.24
N ALA A 97 -10.07 8.54 2.74
CA ALA A 97 -10.41 8.64 1.33
C ALA A 97 -10.34 10.07 0.81
N ASP A 98 -10.83 11.04 1.56
CA ASP A 98 -10.76 12.45 1.17
C ASP A 98 -9.33 12.94 1.02
N LEU A 99 -8.45 12.54 1.93
CA LEU A 99 -7.03 12.90 1.87
C LEU A 99 -6.32 12.22 0.70
N LEU A 100 -6.65 10.97 0.42
CA LEU A 100 -6.07 10.23 -0.68
C LEU A 100 -6.51 10.79 -2.03
N GLU A 101 -7.78 11.14 -2.17
CA GLU A 101 -8.31 11.68 -3.42
C GLU A 101 -7.84 13.11 -3.70
N SER A 102 -7.60 13.91 -2.66
CA SER A 102 -7.08 15.27 -2.81
C SER A 102 -5.55 15.33 -2.95
N GLY A 103 -4.85 14.28 -2.54
CA GLY A 103 -3.38 14.27 -2.52
C GLY A 103 -2.83 15.25 -1.49
N ASP A 104 -3.50 15.37 -0.35
CA ASP A 104 -3.10 16.28 0.73
C ASP A 104 -1.73 15.94 1.26
N ARG A 105 -0.80 16.92 1.29
CA ARG A 105 0.57 16.68 1.76
C ARG A 105 0.75 16.97 3.24
N LEU A 106 -0.11 17.79 3.83
CA LEU A 106 0.02 18.18 5.22
C LEU A 106 -0.53 17.11 6.16
N GLN A 107 -1.77 16.69 5.95
CA GLN A 107 -2.44 15.72 6.82
C GLN A 107 -1.98 14.29 6.57
N THR A 108 -1.32 14.01 5.45
CA THR A 108 -0.69 12.72 5.17
C THR A 108 0.75 12.66 5.67
N PHE A 109 1.26 13.75 6.24
CA PHE A 109 2.64 13.88 6.71
C PHE A 109 3.69 13.81 5.60
N ALA A 110 3.30 13.99 4.35
CA ALA A 110 4.25 14.00 3.23
C ALA A 110 5.22 15.17 3.28
N GLU A 111 4.84 16.27 3.98
CA GLU A 111 5.71 17.45 4.17
C GLU A 111 6.80 17.24 5.22
N ILE A 112 6.74 16.17 6.02
CA ILE A 112 7.72 15.93 7.08
C ILE A 112 9.03 15.47 6.45
N TYR A 113 10.13 16.18 6.78
CA TYR A 113 11.45 15.90 6.24
C TYR A 113 11.89 14.44 6.44
N ALA A 114 11.56 13.85 7.60
CA ALA A 114 11.93 12.48 7.92
C ALA A 114 11.33 11.44 6.96
N GLN A 115 10.26 11.79 6.24
CA GLN A 115 9.67 10.91 5.21
C GLN A 115 10.50 10.87 3.92
N GLY A 116 11.34 11.87 3.66
CA GLY A 116 12.17 11.91 2.47
C GLY A 116 11.38 12.09 1.16
N ILE A 117 10.17 12.66 1.22
CA ILE A 117 9.30 12.82 0.06
C ILE A 117 9.43 14.22 -0.49
N SER A 118 10.01 14.35 -1.69
CA SER A 118 10.07 15.61 -2.43
C SER A 118 8.96 15.74 -3.46
N GLU A 119 8.40 14.61 -3.90
CA GLU A 119 7.36 14.58 -4.92
C GLU A 119 5.98 14.89 -4.35
N PRO A 120 5.03 15.37 -5.18
CA PRO A 120 3.64 15.48 -4.76
C PRO A 120 3.07 14.16 -4.27
N MET A 121 2.16 14.19 -3.30
CA MET A 121 1.43 13.00 -2.90
C MET A 121 0.49 12.59 -4.06
N PRO A 122 0.65 11.39 -4.65
CA PRO A 122 -0.20 10.99 -5.77
C PRO A 122 -1.66 10.88 -5.36
N LYS A 123 -2.55 11.43 -6.18
CA LYS A 123 -3.99 11.31 -5.96
C LYS A 123 -4.45 9.92 -6.39
N VAL A 124 -5.34 9.33 -5.62
CA VAL A 124 -5.92 8.03 -5.94
C VAL A 124 -7.41 8.02 -5.60
N SER A 125 -8.24 7.51 -6.52
CA SER A 125 -9.66 7.37 -6.26
C SER A 125 -9.95 6.18 -5.35
N VAL A 126 -10.92 6.34 -4.45
CA VAL A 126 -11.29 5.33 -3.45
C VAL A 126 -12.73 4.88 -3.73
N GLU A 127 -12.89 3.64 -4.17
CA GLU A 127 -14.19 3.07 -4.56
C GLU A 127 -15.03 2.64 -3.36
N HIS A 128 -14.40 2.17 -2.29
CA HIS A 128 -15.09 1.64 -1.10
C HIS A 128 -14.71 2.44 0.13
N ARG A 129 -15.71 3.03 0.75
CA ARG A 129 -15.52 3.91 1.90
C ARG A 129 -16.25 3.39 3.13
#